data_e38410170294bb8a2dc7927a9343f91e
#
_entry.id   e38410170294bb8a2dc7927a9343f91e
#
_cell.length_a   1.000
_cell.length_b   1.000
_cell.length_c   1.000
_cell.angle_alpha   90.00
_cell.angle_beta   90.00
_cell.angle_gamma   90.00
#
_symmetry.space_group_name_H-M   'P 1'
#
loop_
_entity.id
_entity.type
_entity.pdbx_description
1 polymer ?
#
loop_
_entity_poly.entity_id
_entity_poly.type
_entity_poly.pdbx_seq_one_letter_code
_entity_poly.pdbx_strand_id
1 'polypeptide(L)'
;MKVSGSDIRANITLTRVNPVYSGYRPAHLIAEYLTTGVHEYFNTDILKYGETAEGTITFISPECYPHSLKVGMRLIFQEGEKVTGYADILEIYNELLKE
;
A
#
# COMPACT_ATOMS: atom_id res chain seq x y z
N MET A 1 12.70 -10.16 -4.06
CA MET A 1 13.74 -9.50 -3.21
C MET A 1 13.12 -8.31 -2.51
N LYS A 2 13.45 -8.15 -1.24
CA LYS A 2 12.93 -7.06 -0.41
C LYS A 2 13.56 -5.73 -0.84
N VAL A 3 12.74 -4.70 -1.03
CA VAL A 3 13.23 -3.33 -1.21
C VAL A 3 13.59 -2.78 0.18
N SER A 4 14.77 -2.20 0.30
CA SER A 4 15.26 -1.67 1.59
C SER A 4 14.29 -0.61 2.12
N GLY A 5 13.86 -0.76 3.38
CA GLY A 5 12.96 0.16 4.05
C GLY A 5 11.49 -0.05 3.77
N SER A 6 11.11 -0.95 2.86
CA SER A 6 9.71 -1.26 2.59
C SER A 6 9.09 -2.03 3.75
N ASP A 7 7.81 -1.77 4.01
CA ASP A 7 7.09 -2.44 5.09
C ASP A 7 6.32 -3.66 4.62
N ILE A 8 5.70 -3.61 3.44
CA ILE A 8 4.94 -4.72 2.89
C ILE A 8 5.14 -4.84 1.38
N ARG A 9 4.85 -6.03 0.86
CA ARG A 9 4.68 -6.29 -0.56
C ARG A 9 3.20 -6.61 -0.78
N ALA A 10 2.62 -6.08 -1.85
CA ALA A 10 1.18 -6.21 -2.09
C ALA A 10 0.85 -6.20 -3.58
N ASN A 11 -0.33 -6.74 -3.90
CA ASN A 11 -0.96 -6.50 -5.19
C ASN A 11 -1.80 -5.24 -5.06
N ILE A 12 -1.46 -4.20 -5.83
CA ILE A 12 -2.03 -2.87 -5.72
C ILE A 12 -2.93 -2.62 -6.92
N THR A 13 -4.21 -2.36 -6.67
CA THR A 13 -5.22 -2.13 -7.69
C THR A 13 -5.71 -0.69 -7.63
N LEU A 14 -5.71 -0.01 -8.78
CA LEU A 14 -6.16 1.37 -8.88
C LEU A 14 -7.61 1.42 -9.34
N THR A 15 -8.44 2.20 -8.62
CA THR A 15 -9.84 2.44 -9.00
C THR A 15 -10.11 3.91 -9.32
N ARG A 16 -9.09 4.72 -9.36
CA ARG A 16 -9.17 6.12 -9.72
C ARG A 16 -9.01 6.27 -11.24
N VAL A 17 -9.73 7.21 -11.84
CA VAL A 17 -9.74 7.39 -13.31
C VAL A 17 -8.37 7.79 -13.85
N ASN A 18 -7.71 8.77 -13.21
CA ASN A 18 -6.39 9.22 -13.63
C ASN A 18 -5.32 8.24 -13.17
N PRO A 19 -4.30 7.97 -14.00
CA PRO A 19 -3.23 7.06 -13.60
C PRO A 19 -2.36 7.65 -12.52
N VAL A 20 -1.63 6.78 -11.83
CA VAL A 20 -0.64 7.17 -10.84
C VAL A 20 0.71 6.58 -11.21
N TYR A 21 1.78 7.20 -10.69
CA TYR A 21 3.14 6.77 -10.96
C TYR A 21 3.76 6.17 -9.71
N SER A 22 4.80 5.36 -9.91
CA SER A 22 5.60 4.85 -8.80
C SER A 22 6.05 6.04 -7.94
N GLY A 23 5.91 5.89 -6.62
CA GLY A 23 6.08 7.02 -5.70
C GLY A 23 4.76 7.62 -5.22
N TYR A 24 3.63 7.14 -5.72
CA TYR A 24 2.29 7.55 -5.29
C TYR A 24 2.14 7.40 -3.77
N ARG A 25 1.54 8.41 -3.12
CA ARG A 25 1.47 8.50 -1.65
C ARG A 25 0.06 8.69 -1.11
N PRO A 26 -0.83 7.72 -1.31
CA PRO A 26 -2.19 7.84 -0.75
C PRO A 26 -2.21 7.53 0.74
N ALA A 27 -3.33 7.83 1.39
CA ALA A 27 -3.59 7.42 2.75
C ALA A 27 -4.18 6.02 2.76
N HIS A 28 -3.67 5.16 3.64
CA HIS A 28 -4.13 3.78 3.79
C HIS A 28 -4.91 3.66 5.10
N LEU A 29 -6.04 2.95 5.06
CA LEU A 29 -6.80 2.69 6.26
C LEU A 29 -6.26 1.43 6.93
N ILE A 30 -5.61 1.61 8.08
CA ILE A 30 -5.06 0.52 8.90
C ILE A 30 -5.67 0.62 10.28
N ALA A 31 -6.38 -0.44 10.70
CA ALA A 31 -7.20 -0.41 11.91
C ALA A 31 -8.17 0.76 11.80
N GLU A 32 -8.06 1.79 12.59
CA GLU A 32 -8.91 2.97 12.51
C GLU A 32 -8.13 4.22 12.11
N TYR A 33 -6.89 4.03 11.64
CA TYR A 33 -6.00 5.14 11.30
C TYR A 33 -5.83 5.27 9.81
N LEU A 34 -5.78 6.52 9.34
CA LEU A 34 -5.35 6.81 7.97
C LEU A 34 -3.87 7.15 8.02
N THR A 35 -3.07 6.42 7.28
CA THR A 35 -1.63 6.60 7.27
C THR A 35 -1.10 6.65 5.85
N THR A 36 -0.22 7.61 5.60
CA THR A 36 0.40 7.75 4.29
C THR A 36 1.39 6.60 4.06
N GLY A 37 1.32 6.01 2.87
CA GLY A 37 2.28 5.03 2.42
C GLY A 37 2.74 5.34 1.02
N VAL A 38 4.01 5.05 0.73
CA VAL A 38 4.62 5.28 -0.58
C VAL A 38 4.58 3.98 -1.36
N HIS A 39 3.98 4.02 -2.56
CA HIS A 39 3.90 2.87 -3.46
C HIS A 39 5.07 2.85 -4.42
N GLU A 40 5.67 1.68 -4.61
CA GLU A 40 6.65 1.45 -5.69
C GLU A 40 6.24 0.19 -6.43
N TYR A 41 6.01 0.31 -7.74
CA TYR A 41 5.53 -0.80 -8.57
C TYR A 41 6.71 -1.53 -9.22
N PHE A 42 6.64 -2.87 -9.31
CA PHE A 42 7.79 -3.66 -9.75
C PHE A 42 8.01 -3.62 -11.26
N ASN A 43 7.01 -3.87 -12.05
CA ASN A 43 7.19 -4.06 -13.48
C ASN A 43 6.60 -2.93 -14.33
N THR A 44 6.30 -1.81 -13.69
CA THR A 44 5.76 -0.64 -14.38
C THR A 44 6.04 0.60 -13.55
N ASP A 45 6.17 1.74 -14.22
CA ASP A 45 6.27 3.03 -13.54
C ASP A 45 4.92 3.71 -13.43
N ILE A 46 3.90 3.19 -14.14
CA ILE A 46 2.58 3.79 -14.20
C ILE A 46 1.51 2.72 -13.93
N LEU A 47 0.52 3.05 -13.13
CA LEU A 47 -0.63 2.20 -12.86
C LEU A 47 -1.88 2.93 -13.29
N LYS A 48 -2.69 2.30 -14.14
CA LYS A 48 -3.89 2.89 -14.72
C LYS A 48 -5.16 2.32 -14.10
N TYR A 49 -6.26 3.00 -14.32
CA TYR A 49 -7.58 2.60 -13.83
C TYR A 49 -7.87 1.12 -14.13
N GLY A 50 -8.24 0.38 -13.09
CA GLY A 50 -8.60 -1.04 -13.21
C GLY A 50 -7.43 -2.00 -13.27
N GLU A 51 -6.20 -1.49 -13.32
CA GLU A 51 -5.01 -2.35 -13.36
C GLU A 51 -4.55 -2.71 -11.96
N THR A 52 -3.87 -3.86 -11.87
CA THR A 52 -3.22 -4.32 -10.65
C THR A 52 -1.74 -4.49 -10.92
N ALA A 53 -0.91 -3.95 -10.04
CA ALA A 53 0.53 -4.15 -10.10
C ALA A 53 1.02 -4.67 -8.75
N GLU A 54 1.99 -5.58 -8.81
CA GLU A 54 2.70 -5.98 -7.61
C GLU A 54 3.73 -4.90 -7.27
N GLY A 55 3.85 -4.57 -6.00
CA GLY A 55 4.79 -3.55 -5.57
C GLY A 55 4.98 -3.58 -4.06
N THR A 56 5.67 -2.56 -3.57
CA THR A 56 5.91 -2.39 -2.14
C THR A 56 5.22 -1.13 -1.64
N ILE A 57 4.91 -1.12 -0.34
CA ILE A 57 4.39 0.05 0.35
C ILE A 57 5.28 0.31 1.56
N THR A 58 5.72 1.55 1.69
CA THR A 58 6.50 2.03 2.83
C THR A 58 5.66 3.03 3.58
N PHE A 59 5.28 2.71 4.82
CA PHE A 59 4.44 3.59 5.63
C PHE A 59 5.27 4.63 6.35
N ILE A 60 4.68 5.81 6.55
CA ILE A 60 5.38 6.93 7.16
C ILE A 60 5.58 6.75 8.66
N SER A 61 4.66 6.07 9.34
CA SER A 61 4.70 5.93 10.81
C SER A 61 4.21 4.55 11.26
N PRO A 62 4.90 3.45 10.88
CA PRO A 62 4.43 2.10 11.20
C PRO A 62 4.36 1.83 12.71
N GLU A 63 5.16 2.52 13.52
CA GLU A 63 5.15 2.38 14.96
C GLU A 63 3.84 2.79 15.63
N CYS A 64 2.98 3.52 14.91
CA CYS A 64 1.70 3.97 15.45
C CYS A 64 0.62 2.89 15.42
N TYR A 65 0.82 1.81 14.67
CA TYR A 65 -0.20 0.74 14.54
C TYR A 65 0.46 -0.65 14.49
N PRO A 66 1.22 -1.00 15.54
CA PRO A 66 1.92 -2.29 15.57
C PRO A 66 0.93 -3.46 15.61
N HIS A 67 1.34 -4.60 15.05
CA HIS A 67 0.57 -5.85 15.08
C HIS A 67 -0.81 -5.75 14.46
N SER A 68 -0.94 -4.93 13.41
CA SER A 68 -2.24 -4.63 12.78
C SER A 68 -2.44 -5.32 11.44
N LEU A 69 -1.41 -5.94 10.85
CA LEU A 69 -1.47 -6.48 9.50
C LEU A 69 -1.19 -7.97 9.46
N LYS A 70 -1.80 -8.64 8.48
CA LYS A 70 -1.50 -10.03 8.15
C LYS A 70 -1.59 -10.25 6.65
N VAL A 71 -0.89 -11.26 6.16
CA VAL A 71 -0.94 -11.66 4.75
C VAL A 71 -2.38 -12.03 4.38
N GLY A 72 -2.81 -11.58 3.20
CA GLY A 72 -4.17 -11.78 2.72
C GLY A 72 -5.13 -10.65 3.06
N MET A 73 -4.73 -9.74 3.94
CA MET A 73 -5.56 -8.58 4.29
C MET A 73 -5.62 -7.60 3.14
N ARG A 74 -6.76 -6.95 2.96
CA ARG A 74 -6.94 -5.88 1.98
C ARG A 74 -6.94 -4.54 2.68
N LEU A 75 -6.07 -3.64 2.22
CA LEU A 75 -6.00 -2.26 2.71
C LEU A 75 -6.62 -1.35 1.66
N ILE A 76 -7.62 -0.59 2.07
CA ILE A 76 -8.20 0.46 1.22
C ILE A 76 -7.29 1.68 1.28
N PHE A 77 -7.03 2.33 0.14
CA PHE A 77 -6.33 3.61 0.17
C PHE A 77 -7.16 4.70 -0.52
N GLN A 78 -6.88 5.94 -0.16
CA GLN A 78 -7.73 7.06 -0.54
C GLN A 78 -6.93 8.36 -0.64
N GLU A 79 -7.53 9.33 -1.33
CA GLU A 79 -7.05 10.72 -1.41
C GLU A 79 -8.14 11.57 -0.79
N GLY A 80 -7.84 12.20 0.35
CA GLY A 80 -8.87 12.86 1.12
C GLY A 80 -9.94 11.86 1.52
N GLU A 81 -11.19 12.12 1.14
CA GLU A 81 -12.32 11.23 1.45
C GLU A 81 -12.65 10.27 0.30
N LYS A 82 -11.91 10.35 -0.80
CA LYS A 82 -12.19 9.55 -2.00
C LYS A 82 -11.31 8.31 -2.04
N VAL A 83 -11.93 7.12 -2.04
CA VAL A 83 -11.22 5.86 -2.24
C VAL A 83 -10.65 5.82 -3.64
N THR A 84 -9.36 5.52 -3.77
CA THR A 84 -8.66 5.46 -5.05
C THR A 84 -8.10 4.09 -5.37
N GLY A 85 -8.23 3.12 -4.46
CA GLY A 85 -7.80 1.77 -4.74
C GLY A 85 -7.71 0.90 -3.50
N TYR A 86 -7.06 -0.25 -3.67
CA TYR A 86 -6.83 -1.18 -2.56
C TYR A 86 -5.56 -1.98 -2.81
N ALA A 87 -4.99 -2.48 -1.71
CA ALA A 87 -3.78 -3.29 -1.74
C ALA A 87 -4.02 -4.59 -0.98
N ASP A 88 -3.78 -5.71 -1.64
CA ASP A 88 -3.89 -7.03 -1.01
C ASP A 88 -2.50 -7.48 -0.58
N ILE A 89 -2.30 -7.67 0.71
CA ILE A 89 -0.98 -7.94 1.30
C ILE A 89 -0.50 -9.33 0.93
N LEU A 90 0.69 -9.40 0.31
CA LEU A 90 1.34 -10.64 -0.07
C LEU A 90 2.42 -11.05 0.92
N GLU A 91 3.11 -10.07 1.49
CA GLU A 91 4.22 -10.32 2.41
C GLU A 91 4.41 -9.12 3.33
N ILE A 92 4.78 -9.36 4.58
CA ILE A 92 5.07 -8.30 5.55
C ILE A 92 6.55 -8.37 5.88
N TYR A 93 7.28 -7.32 5.51
CA TYR A 93 8.72 -7.23 5.78
C TYR A 93 9.02 -6.65 7.16
N ASN A 94 8.17 -5.72 7.61
CA ASN A 94 8.35 -5.08 8.91
C ASN A 94 7.66 -5.90 9.99
N GLU A 95 8.44 -6.61 10.81
CA GLU A 95 7.92 -7.49 11.86
C GLU A 95 7.02 -6.77 12.86
N LEU A 96 7.26 -5.47 13.09
CA LEU A 96 6.44 -4.67 13.99
C LEU A 96 4.97 -4.67 13.59
N LEU A 97 4.68 -4.73 12.28
CA LEU A 97 3.32 -4.67 11.75
C LEU A 97 2.60 -6.03 11.78
N LYS A 98 3.32 -7.13 11.91
CA LYS A 98 2.71 -8.47 11.91
C LYS A 98 1.79 -8.66 13.10
N GLU A 99 0.60 -9.14 12.79
CA GLU A 99 -0.41 -9.51 13.79
C GLU A 99 0.08 -10.55 14.78
#